data_c94543b76136671f3ce93cb318fffaa6
#
_entry.id   c94543b76136671f3ce93cb318fffaa6
#
_cell.length_a   1.000
_cell.length_b   1.000
_cell.length_c   1.000
_cell.angle_alpha   90.00
_cell.angle_beta   90.00
_cell.angle_gamma   90.00
#
_symmetry.space_group_name_H-M   'P 1'
#
loop_
_entity.id
_entity.type
_entity.pdbx_description
1 polymer ?
#
loop_
_entity_poly.entity_id
_entity_poly.type
_entity_poly.pdbx_seq_one_letter_code
_entity_poly.pdbx_strand_id
1 'polypeptide(L)'
;MCVGCGRCIGVCAFNAIKPTYDISIDSFNKKMAEYAWAVVKDKPAFHINLVMDVSPYCDCHAENDVAIIPNVGMFASFDPVALDKACADMANKQPVMHGSAIDHGSCDCGHDHFAAMHPTTDWLGCLEHAQKIGMGSLEYELIEVK
;
A
#
# COMPACT_ATOMS: atom_id res chain seq x y z
N MET A 1 -10.67 -19.66 24.58
CA MET A 1 -10.26 -18.25 24.78
C MET A 1 -10.08 -17.60 23.42
N CYS A 2 -10.61 -16.40 23.16
CA CYS A 2 -10.44 -15.69 21.90
C CYS A 2 -8.97 -15.25 21.75
N VAL A 3 -8.36 -15.55 20.60
CA VAL A 3 -6.97 -15.15 20.28
C VAL A 3 -6.90 -13.99 19.28
N GLY A 4 -8.05 -13.38 18.94
CA GLY A 4 -8.11 -12.21 18.07
C GLY A 4 -7.83 -12.50 16.58
N CYS A 5 -7.90 -13.74 16.11
CA CYS A 5 -7.53 -14.11 14.74
C CYS A 5 -8.51 -13.62 13.64
N GLY A 6 -9.68 -13.06 14.02
CA GLY A 6 -10.67 -12.53 13.07
C GLY A 6 -11.44 -13.56 12.24
N ARG A 7 -11.11 -14.86 12.31
CA ARG A 7 -11.73 -15.91 11.48
C ARG A 7 -13.26 -15.95 11.62
N CYS A 8 -13.78 -15.79 12.84
CA CYS A 8 -15.23 -15.78 13.07
C CYS A 8 -15.93 -14.58 12.41
N ILE A 9 -15.25 -13.45 12.28
CA ILE A 9 -15.75 -12.27 11.55
C ILE A 9 -15.80 -12.57 10.06
N GLY A 10 -14.73 -13.10 9.50
CA GLY A 10 -14.62 -13.38 8.06
C GLY A 10 -15.57 -14.48 7.54
N VAL A 11 -15.96 -15.44 8.39
CA VAL A 11 -16.87 -16.55 7.97
C VAL A 11 -18.34 -16.29 8.31
N CYS A 12 -18.68 -15.18 8.96
CA CYS A 12 -20.04 -14.87 9.36
C CYS A 12 -20.87 -14.33 8.18
N ALA A 13 -21.60 -15.21 7.49
CA ALA A 13 -22.44 -14.86 6.35
C ALA A 13 -23.52 -13.81 6.67
N PHE A 14 -23.86 -13.60 7.94
CA PHE A 14 -24.91 -12.67 8.38
C PHE A 14 -24.35 -11.35 8.93
N ASN A 15 -23.02 -11.13 8.89
CA ASN A 15 -22.40 -9.97 9.52
C ASN A 15 -22.77 -9.74 11.00
N ALA A 16 -23.17 -10.80 11.70
CA ALA A 16 -23.59 -10.74 13.10
C ALA A 16 -22.41 -10.57 14.06
N ILE A 17 -21.20 -10.92 13.62
CA ILE A 17 -19.97 -10.79 14.39
C ILE A 17 -19.15 -9.66 13.74
N LYS A 18 -18.94 -8.59 14.50
CA LYS A 18 -18.17 -7.42 14.07
C LYS A 18 -17.07 -7.11 15.08
N PRO A 19 -15.98 -6.45 14.67
CA PRO A 19 -15.01 -5.91 15.63
C PRO A 19 -15.70 -4.88 16.54
N THR A 20 -15.31 -4.87 17.81
CA THR A 20 -15.89 -3.95 18.81
C THR A 20 -15.34 -2.54 18.75
N TYR A 21 -14.28 -2.32 17.97
CA TYR A 21 -13.65 -1.02 17.82
C TYR A 21 -13.32 -0.75 16.36
N ASP A 22 -13.59 0.44 15.97
CA ASP A 22 -13.10 1.01 14.71
C ASP A 22 -11.66 1.49 14.96
N ILE A 23 -10.69 0.87 14.32
CA ILE A 23 -9.31 1.30 14.39
C ILE A 23 -9.15 2.44 13.37
N SER A 24 -8.78 3.62 13.84
CA SER A 24 -8.49 4.74 12.93
C SER A 24 -7.38 4.37 11.94
N ILE A 25 -7.42 4.95 10.74
CA ILE A 25 -6.40 4.75 9.70
C ILE A 25 -5.00 5.04 10.25
N ASP A 26 -4.83 6.11 11.03
CA ASP A 26 -3.56 6.44 11.70
C ASP A 26 -3.06 5.30 12.60
N SER A 27 -3.93 4.74 13.45
CA SER A 27 -3.55 3.61 14.31
C SER A 27 -3.24 2.34 13.52
N PHE A 28 -3.95 2.11 12.42
CA PHE A 28 -3.72 0.98 11.53
C PHE A 28 -2.35 1.09 10.85
N ASN A 29 -2.05 2.24 10.26
CA ASN A 29 -0.78 2.54 9.59
C ASN A 29 0.41 2.38 10.54
N LYS A 30 0.30 2.91 11.77
CA LYS A 30 1.34 2.77 12.79
C LYS A 30 1.62 1.30 13.12
N LYS A 31 0.57 0.51 13.33
CA LYS A 31 0.71 -0.92 13.61
C LYS A 31 1.32 -1.68 12.44
N MET A 32 0.93 -1.38 11.20
CA MET A 32 1.55 -2.01 10.03
C MET A 32 3.05 -1.76 9.99
N ALA A 33 3.49 -0.51 10.15
CA ALA A 33 4.90 -0.17 10.18
C ALA A 33 5.65 -0.84 11.33
N GLU A 34 5.06 -0.87 12.53
CA GLU A 34 5.66 -1.50 13.72
C GLU A 34 5.83 -3.02 13.55
N TYR A 35 4.83 -3.70 12.98
CA TYR A 35 4.92 -5.13 12.69
C TYR A 35 5.96 -5.43 11.59
N ALA A 36 5.99 -4.64 10.52
CA ALA A 36 7.00 -4.75 9.49
C ALA A 36 8.42 -4.56 10.08
N TRP A 37 8.59 -3.54 10.92
CA TRP A 37 9.85 -3.28 11.61
C TRP A 37 10.29 -4.44 12.51
N ALA A 38 9.36 -5.04 13.26
CA ALA A 38 9.66 -6.20 14.09
C ALA A 38 10.17 -7.41 13.29
N VAL A 39 9.78 -7.53 12.02
CA VAL A 39 10.24 -8.60 11.13
C VAL A 39 11.66 -8.34 10.61
N VAL A 40 11.95 -7.10 10.18
CA VAL A 40 13.22 -6.78 9.48
C VAL A 40 14.33 -6.27 10.40
N LYS A 41 13.98 -5.76 11.59
CA LYS A 41 14.92 -5.17 12.53
C LYS A 41 16.06 -6.13 12.86
N ASP A 42 17.30 -5.60 12.82
CA ASP A 42 18.54 -6.31 13.17
C ASP A 42 18.81 -7.57 12.29
N LYS A 43 18.20 -7.63 11.11
CA LYS A 43 18.43 -8.70 10.14
C LYS A 43 18.94 -8.14 8.82
N PRO A 44 19.84 -8.87 8.13
CA PRO A 44 20.16 -8.51 6.76
C PRO A 44 18.90 -8.71 5.90
N ALA A 45 18.46 -7.65 5.24
CA ALA A 45 17.27 -7.67 4.39
C ALA A 45 17.56 -6.98 3.07
N PHE A 46 16.98 -7.49 1.99
CA PHE A 46 16.97 -6.89 0.68
C PHE A 46 15.54 -7.00 0.14
N HIS A 47 15.01 -5.91 -0.36
CA HIS A 47 13.62 -5.78 -0.73
C HIS A 47 13.49 -5.60 -2.24
N ILE A 48 12.48 -6.23 -2.84
CA ILE A 48 12.16 -6.12 -4.26
C ILE A 48 10.66 -5.89 -4.38
N ASN A 49 10.27 -4.87 -5.15
CA ASN A 49 8.89 -4.57 -5.50
C ASN A 49 8.69 -4.64 -7.02
N LEU A 50 7.61 -5.29 -7.44
CA LEU A 50 7.14 -5.31 -8.81
C LEU A 50 5.93 -4.38 -8.92
N VAL A 51 6.13 -3.19 -9.54
CA VAL A 51 5.04 -2.24 -9.79
C VAL A 51 4.42 -2.60 -11.15
N MET A 52 3.61 -3.64 -11.13
CA MET A 52 2.97 -4.25 -12.30
C MET A 52 1.55 -4.66 -11.95
N ASP A 53 0.66 -4.64 -12.93
CA ASP A 53 -0.75 -5.04 -12.80
C ASP A 53 -1.45 -4.36 -11.60
N VAL A 54 -1.20 -3.05 -11.45
CA VAL A 54 -1.74 -2.26 -10.33
C VAL A 54 -3.25 -2.14 -10.49
N SER A 55 -3.95 -3.00 -9.81
CA SER A 55 -5.42 -3.15 -9.87
C SER A 55 -6.13 -2.27 -8.83
N PRO A 56 -7.44 -1.98 -9.01
CA PRO A 56 -8.22 -1.16 -8.08
C PRO A 56 -8.24 -1.71 -6.66
N TYR A 57 -8.30 -3.02 -6.51
CA TYR A 57 -8.39 -3.69 -5.22
C TYR A 57 -7.20 -4.65 -5.01
N CYS A 58 -6.90 -4.89 -3.74
CA CYS A 58 -5.95 -5.92 -3.34
C CYS A 58 -6.42 -7.31 -3.85
N ASP A 59 -5.48 -8.18 -4.19
CA ASP A 59 -5.73 -9.57 -4.60
C ASP A 59 -6.53 -10.40 -3.57
N CYS A 60 -6.66 -9.90 -2.33
CA CYS A 60 -7.51 -10.49 -1.31
C CYS A 60 -9.03 -10.28 -1.56
N HIS A 61 -9.41 -9.42 -2.49
CA HIS A 61 -10.78 -9.20 -2.92
C HIS A 61 -11.18 -10.19 -4.02
N ALA A 62 -12.42 -10.71 -3.95
CA ALA A 62 -12.97 -11.59 -4.97
C ALA A 62 -13.33 -10.85 -6.26
N GLU A 63 -13.69 -9.58 -6.15
CA GLU A 63 -13.93 -8.65 -7.23
C GLU A 63 -12.67 -7.82 -7.51
N ASN A 64 -12.36 -7.64 -8.79
CA ASN A 64 -11.30 -6.74 -9.24
C ASN A 64 -11.62 -6.24 -10.64
N ASP A 65 -10.79 -5.36 -11.16
CA ASP A 65 -10.97 -4.74 -12.49
C ASP A 65 -9.60 -4.58 -13.17
N VAL A 66 -9.61 -4.02 -14.37
CA VAL A 66 -8.39 -3.75 -15.12
C VAL A 66 -7.41 -2.87 -14.36
N ALA A 67 -6.14 -2.99 -14.67
CA ALA A 67 -5.09 -2.15 -14.08
C ALA A 67 -5.42 -0.66 -14.24
N ILE A 68 -5.16 0.13 -13.20
CA ILE A 68 -5.44 1.57 -13.20
C ILE A 68 -4.34 2.38 -13.86
N ILE A 69 -3.12 1.84 -13.94
CA ILE A 69 -1.94 2.44 -14.58
C ILE A 69 -1.19 1.39 -15.40
N PRO A 70 -0.34 1.80 -16.36
CA PRO A 70 0.60 0.90 -17.03
C PRO A 70 1.61 0.29 -16.06
N ASN A 71 2.18 -0.87 -16.44
CA ASN A 71 3.28 -1.46 -15.69
C ASN A 71 4.49 -0.52 -15.66
N VAL A 72 5.08 -0.36 -14.49
CA VAL A 72 6.24 0.53 -14.27
C VAL A 72 7.55 -0.26 -14.34
N GLY A 73 7.65 -1.35 -13.58
CA GLY A 73 8.83 -2.19 -13.55
C GLY A 73 9.16 -2.78 -12.19
N MET A 74 10.41 -3.22 -12.04
CA MET A 74 10.94 -3.81 -10.83
C MET A 74 11.86 -2.80 -10.12
N PHE A 75 11.68 -2.70 -8.81
CA PHE A 75 12.48 -1.85 -7.94
C PHE A 75 13.13 -2.69 -6.85
N ALA A 76 14.32 -2.29 -6.40
CA ALA A 76 15.03 -2.99 -5.35
C ALA A 76 15.80 -2.04 -4.45
N SER A 77 15.83 -2.31 -3.15
CA SER A 77 16.58 -1.53 -2.15
C SER A 77 16.88 -2.35 -0.90
N PHE A 78 17.88 -1.93 -0.14
CA PHE A 78 18.10 -2.40 1.23
C PHE A 78 17.21 -1.65 2.24
N ASP A 79 16.67 -0.48 1.86
CA ASP A 79 15.76 0.31 2.68
C ASP A 79 14.32 0.09 2.18
N PRO A 80 13.44 -0.54 2.98
CA PRO A 80 12.07 -0.83 2.58
C PRO A 80 11.20 0.43 2.49
N VAL A 81 11.47 1.46 3.29
CA VAL A 81 10.70 2.72 3.28
C VAL A 81 11.01 3.52 2.02
N ALA A 82 12.31 3.64 1.68
CA ALA A 82 12.76 4.27 0.45
C ALA A 82 12.21 3.55 -0.79
N LEU A 83 12.19 2.21 -0.76
CA LEU A 83 11.65 1.39 -1.83
C LEU A 83 10.16 1.65 -2.07
N ASP A 84 9.35 1.56 -1.02
CA ASP A 84 7.90 1.75 -1.13
C ASP A 84 7.56 3.19 -1.54
N LYS A 85 8.30 4.18 -1.01
CA LYS A 85 8.13 5.59 -1.42
C LYS A 85 8.45 5.78 -2.89
N ALA A 86 9.56 5.23 -3.38
CA ALA A 86 9.93 5.31 -4.79
C ALA A 86 8.90 4.63 -5.69
N CYS A 87 8.39 3.45 -5.31
CA CYS A 87 7.36 2.73 -6.04
C CYS A 87 6.05 3.53 -6.13
N ALA A 88 5.59 4.09 -5.02
CA ALA A 88 4.38 4.91 -4.98
C ALA A 88 4.52 6.18 -5.83
N ASP A 89 5.65 6.87 -5.74
CA ASP A 89 5.92 8.06 -6.55
C ASP A 89 5.98 7.75 -8.05
N MET A 90 6.56 6.61 -8.43
CA MET A 90 6.64 6.20 -9.83
C MET A 90 5.29 5.71 -10.36
N ALA A 91 4.47 5.06 -9.52
CA ALA A 91 3.09 4.71 -9.85
C ALA A 91 2.25 5.99 -10.09
N ASN A 92 2.36 6.97 -9.20
CA ASN A 92 1.64 8.24 -9.30
C ASN A 92 2.07 9.11 -10.51
N LYS A 93 3.24 8.87 -11.07
CA LYS A 93 3.70 9.53 -12.32
C LYS A 93 3.13 8.91 -13.59
N GLN A 94 2.54 7.73 -13.51
CA GLN A 94 1.99 7.05 -14.69
C GLN A 94 0.66 7.68 -15.13
N PRO A 95 0.34 7.66 -16.44
CA PRO A 95 -0.98 8.04 -16.90
C PRO A 95 -2.02 7.01 -16.41
N VAL A 96 -3.23 7.49 -16.15
CA VAL A 96 -4.39 6.63 -15.86
C VAL A 96 -4.75 5.81 -17.09
N MET A 97 -5.00 4.52 -16.92
CA MET A 97 -5.46 3.65 -18.00
C MET A 97 -6.90 4.00 -18.38
N HIS A 98 -7.13 4.16 -19.70
CA HIS A 98 -8.47 4.45 -20.21
C HIS A 98 -9.44 3.30 -19.89
N GLY A 99 -10.61 3.66 -19.36
CA GLY A 99 -11.65 2.72 -18.94
C GLY A 99 -11.41 2.06 -17.59
N SER A 100 -10.35 2.45 -16.86
CA SER A 100 -10.09 1.97 -15.51
C SER A 100 -10.99 2.64 -14.45
N ALA A 101 -10.99 2.09 -13.24
CA ALA A 101 -11.84 2.54 -12.14
C ALA A 101 -11.64 4.02 -11.74
N ILE A 102 -10.49 4.61 -12.05
CA ILE A 102 -10.18 6.03 -11.80
C ILE A 102 -10.16 6.90 -13.06
N ASP A 103 -10.58 6.35 -14.21
CA ASP A 103 -10.70 7.11 -15.48
C ASP A 103 -12.01 7.89 -15.50
N HIS A 104 -12.02 9.07 -14.90
CA HIS A 104 -13.19 9.97 -14.88
C HIS A 104 -13.21 10.98 -16.03
N GLY A 105 -12.47 10.72 -17.13
CA GLY A 105 -12.56 11.49 -18.41
C GLY A 105 -11.90 12.88 -18.40
N SER A 106 -11.57 13.43 -17.27
CA SER A 106 -10.80 14.68 -17.08
C SER A 106 -10.39 14.81 -15.63
N CYS A 107 -9.75 13.77 -15.11
CA CYS A 107 -9.37 13.77 -13.70
C CYS A 107 -8.14 14.65 -13.49
N ASP A 108 -8.37 15.86 -13.04
CA ASP A 108 -7.42 16.63 -12.25
C ASP A 108 -7.42 16.06 -10.81
N CYS A 109 -7.26 14.73 -10.69
CA CYS A 109 -7.22 14.03 -9.41
C CYS A 109 -5.84 14.16 -8.79
N GLY A 110 -5.28 15.38 -8.78
CA GLY A 110 -4.18 15.75 -7.91
C GLY A 110 -2.96 14.82 -7.87
N HIS A 111 -2.67 14.08 -8.94
CA HIS A 111 -1.51 13.18 -9.08
C HIS A 111 -1.36 12.08 -8.00
N ASP A 112 -2.39 11.78 -7.20
CA ASP A 112 -2.38 10.66 -6.25
C ASP A 112 -3.43 9.61 -6.62
N HIS A 113 -3.01 8.59 -7.36
CA HIS A 113 -3.88 7.50 -7.80
C HIS A 113 -4.41 6.66 -6.65
N PHE A 114 -3.66 6.54 -5.57
CA PHE A 114 -4.06 5.79 -4.38
C PHE A 114 -5.20 6.50 -3.65
N ALA A 115 -5.08 7.81 -3.44
CA ALA A 115 -6.14 8.61 -2.85
C ALA A 115 -7.37 8.72 -3.76
N ALA A 116 -7.18 8.76 -5.08
CA ALA A 116 -8.28 8.76 -6.05
C ALA A 116 -9.07 7.44 -5.99
N MET A 117 -8.39 6.31 -5.86
CA MET A 117 -9.02 4.99 -5.76
C MET A 117 -9.63 4.75 -4.38
N HIS A 118 -8.94 5.13 -3.31
CA HIS A 118 -9.30 4.85 -1.93
C HIS A 118 -9.22 6.11 -1.06
N PRO A 119 -10.17 7.06 -1.17
CA PRO A 119 -10.09 8.38 -0.54
C PRO A 119 -10.12 8.35 1.00
N THR A 120 -10.45 7.21 1.59
CA THR A 120 -10.46 7.02 3.05
C THR A 120 -9.17 6.39 3.59
N THR A 121 -8.18 6.12 2.74
CA THR A 121 -6.89 5.56 3.12
C THR A 121 -5.79 6.63 3.14
N ASP A 122 -4.70 6.32 3.83
CA ASP A 122 -3.51 7.17 3.91
C ASP A 122 -2.27 6.29 3.79
N TRP A 123 -1.79 6.08 2.57
CA TRP A 123 -0.62 5.25 2.31
C TRP A 123 0.68 5.89 2.82
N LEU A 124 0.77 7.22 2.77
CA LEU A 124 1.98 7.94 3.17
C LEU A 124 2.19 7.90 4.68
N GLY A 125 1.12 8.00 5.49
CA GLY A 125 1.22 7.96 6.94
C GLY A 125 1.86 6.68 7.49
N CYS A 126 1.72 5.55 6.80
CA CYS A 126 2.44 4.32 7.14
C CYS A 126 3.96 4.49 7.00
N LEU A 127 4.41 5.07 5.88
CA LEU A 127 5.83 5.29 5.58
C LEU A 127 6.45 6.36 6.48
N GLU A 128 5.70 7.44 6.79
CA GLU A 128 6.14 8.47 7.73
C GLU A 128 6.37 7.90 9.12
N HIS A 129 5.46 7.03 9.58
CA HIS A 129 5.65 6.35 10.87
C HIS A 129 6.82 5.37 10.82
N ALA A 130 7.00 4.62 9.73
CA ALA A 130 8.13 3.72 9.53
C ALA A 130 9.47 4.47 9.62
N GLN A 131 9.59 5.63 8.97
CA GLN A 131 10.77 6.50 9.11
C GLN A 131 10.96 6.97 10.56
N LYS A 132 9.88 7.42 11.22
CA LYS A 132 9.93 7.90 12.59
C LYS A 132 10.43 6.87 13.60
N ILE A 133 10.11 5.60 13.40
CA ILE A 133 10.57 4.49 14.26
C ILE A 133 11.95 3.93 13.85
N GLY A 134 12.57 4.49 12.81
CA GLY A 134 13.91 4.12 12.37
C GLY A 134 13.99 2.89 11.47
N MET A 135 12.89 2.55 10.77
CA MET A 135 12.85 1.44 9.83
C MET A 135 13.60 1.76 8.52
N GLY A 136 13.56 3.01 8.08
CA GLY A 136 14.21 3.48 6.86
C GLY A 136 14.02 4.98 6.66
N SER A 137 14.22 5.47 5.43
CA SER A 137 14.13 6.87 5.04
C SER A 137 13.12 7.07 3.90
N LEU A 138 12.39 8.18 3.92
CA LEU A 138 11.56 8.63 2.79
C LEU A 138 12.39 9.23 1.66
N GLU A 139 13.63 9.62 1.92
CA GLU A 139 14.54 10.14 0.91
C GLU A 139 15.20 8.99 0.16
N TYR A 140 15.22 9.08 -1.17
CA TYR A 140 15.81 8.07 -2.02
C TYR A 140 16.46 8.69 -3.27
N GLU A 141 17.42 8.00 -3.85
CA GLU A 141 17.94 8.23 -5.19
C GLU A 141 17.53 7.06 -6.09
N LEU A 142 16.90 7.37 -7.22
CA LEU A 142 16.50 6.35 -8.19
C LEU A 142 17.59 6.17 -9.24
N ILE A 143 18.17 4.98 -9.31
CA ILE A 143 19.21 4.61 -10.27
C ILE A 143 18.62 3.61 -11.26
N GLU A 144 18.54 4.00 -12.54
CA GLU A 144 18.11 3.10 -13.61
C GLU A 144 19.24 2.13 -13.99
N VAL A 145 18.94 0.85 -13.89
CA VAL A 145 19.85 -0.23 -14.30
C VAL A 145 19.43 -0.74 -15.68
N LYS A 146 20.35 -0.69 -16.63
CA LYS A 146 20.15 -1.15 -18.03
C LYS A 146 20.73 -2.53 -18.25
#